data_2a7271e1a5f9b4878d94e87a1042faac
#
_entry.id   2a7271e1a5f9b4878d94e87a1042faac
#
_cell.length_a   1.000
_cell.length_b   1.000
_cell.length_c   1.000
_cell.angle_alpha   90.00
_cell.angle_beta   90.00
_cell.angle_gamma   90.00
#
_symmetry.space_group_name_H-M   'P 1'
#
loop_
_entity.id
_entity.type
_entity.pdbx_description
1 polymer ?
#
loop_
_entity_poly.entity_id
_entity_poly.type
_entity_poly.pdbx_seq_one_letter_code
_entity_poly.pdbx_strand_id
1 'polypeptide(L)'
;MERDAIRSVKPDAFVTTNLMGTFKGLDYFKWAKEMDVVSWDNYPSYDTPWSSIAMTHDLMRGLKDEPFMLMEQTPSQQNWQKYNSLKRPGQMRAQSYQTLAHGADTIQFFQLRRSVGGCEKFHGAVIAHAGSENTRVFREVAQLGAELESFGDRTLGSRNEAEVGLIFDWDNYWALEYTSGPSEDLKYVDQIHQYYQYFYKKNIGVDMIPVDADFSKYKIVVAPVLYMVKDGMKEALENFVKNGGILITTFMSGIVGQSDNVYLGGYPGPLREMAGVWVEEIDALAPEQKNKAKFADGSTAACGLLCDLMHLEGAKA
;
A
#
# COMPACT_ATOMS: atom_id res chain seq x y z
N MET A 1 5.20 -16.73 -19.74
CA MET A 1 5.33 -16.76 -21.24
C MET A 1 6.38 -15.80 -21.75
N GLU A 2 6.27 -14.46 -21.55
CA GLU A 2 7.30 -13.50 -22.05
C GLU A 2 8.66 -13.74 -21.42
N ARG A 3 8.73 -13.87 -20.08
CA ARG A 3 9.96 -14.23 -19.37
C ARG A 3 10.61 -15.48 -19.93
N ASP A 4 9.83 -16.52 -20.16
CA ASP A 4 10.35 -17.80 -20.65
C ASP A 4 10.89 -17.68 -22.07
N ALA A 5 10.22 -16.88 -22.94
CA ALA A 5 10.70 -16.57 -24.27
C ALA A 5 12.02 -15.78 -24.23
N ILE A 6 12.16 -14.80 -23.37
CA ILE A 6 13.42 -14.06 -23.16
C ILE A 6 14.51 -15.01 -22.69
N ARG A 7 14.24 -15.82 -21.69
CA ARG A 7 15.24 -16.74 -21.09
C ARG A 7 15.57 -17.93 -21.97
N SER A 8 14.74 -18.26 -22.94
CA SER A 8 15.12 -19.24 -23.97
C SER A 8 16.29 -18.79 -24.84
N VAL A 9 16.50 -17.47 -24.95
CA VAL A 9 17.61 -16.86 -25.71
C VAL A 9 18.72 -16.39 -24.79
N LYS A 10 18.36 -15.79 -23.65
CA LYS A 10 19.29 -15.30 -22.62
C LYS A 10 18.86 -15.82 -21.25
N PRO A 11 19.36 -16.99 -20.80
CA PRO A 11 18.92 -17.66 -19.58
C PRO A 11 19.08 -16.83 -18.30
N ASP A 12 20.08 -15.95 -18.26
CA ASP A 12 20.41 -15.04 -17.17
C ASP A 12 19.76 -13.65 -17.28
N ALA A 13 18.79 -13.48 -18.19
CA ALA A 13 18.12 -12.20 -18.34
C ALA A 13 17.36 -11.82 -17.07
N PHE A 14 17.65 -10.61 -16.59
CA PHE A 14 16.94 -9.97 -15.49
C PHE A 14 15.60 -9.43 -15.97
N VAL A 15 14.51 -9.83 -15.30
CA VAL A 15 13.13 -9.55 -15.76
C VAL A 15 12.34 -8.84 -14.66
N THR A 16 11.77 -7.71 -15.00
CA THR A 16 10.84 -6.93 -14.17
C THR A 16 9.77 -6.29 -15.05
N THR A 17 8.83 -5.58 -14.43
CA THR A 17 7.83 -4.76 -15.13
C THR A 17 7.41 -3.58 -14.26
N ASN A 18 6.97 -2.50 -14.89
CA ASN A 18 6.50 -1.30 -14.20
C ASN A 18 5.13 -1.57 -13.54
N LEU A 19 5.08 -1.61 -12.21
CA LEU A 19 3.84 -1.71 -11.46
C LEU A 19 3.25 -0.31 -11.20
N MET A 20 1.94 -0.23 -10.99
CA MET A 20 1.19 1.03 -10.87
C MET A 20 0.57 1.18 -9.46
N GLY A 21 1.38 1.15 -8.42
CA GLY A 21 0.90 1.33 -7.05
C GLY A 21 -0.12 0.26 -6.62
N THR A 22 -1.30 0.69 -6.19
CA THR A 22 -2.39 -0.21 -5.75
C THR A 22 -3.38 -0.52 -6.88
N PHE A 23 -2.89 -0.74 -8.09
CA PHE A 23 -3.74 -0.97 -9.26
C PHE A 23 -4.68 -2.17 -9.05
N LYS A 24 -5.99 -1.91 -9.18
CA LYS A 24 -7.03 -2.90 -8.87
C LYS A 24 -7.04 -4.09 -9.84
N GLY A 25 -6.66 -3.89 -11.09
CA GLY A 25 -6.82 -4.90 -12.15
C GLY A 25 -5.88 -6.11 -12.07
N LEU A 26 -4.85 -6.09 -11.22
CA LEU A 26 -3.80 -7.11 -11.17
C LEU A 26 -3.40 -7.42 -9.73
N ASP A 27 -3.33 -8.70 -9.39
CA ASP A 27 -2.79 -9.17 -8.10
C ASP A 27 -1.26 -9.17 -8.14
N TYR A 28 -0.66 -8.19 -7.52
CA TYR A 28 0.78 -8.01 -7.54
C TYR A 28 1.54 -9.03 -6.69
N PHE A 29 0.96 -9.61 -5.65
CA PHE A 29 1.59 -10.72 -4.93
C PHE A 29 1.78 -11.95 -5.83
N LYS A 30 0.83 -12.22 -6.72
CA LYS A 30 0.96 -13.28 -7.72
C LYS A 30 1.99 -12.91 -8.80
N TRP A 31 1.96 -11.66 -9.29
CA TRP A 31 2.89 -11.20 -10.34
C TRP A 31 4.33 -11.14 -9.86
N ALA A 32 4.58 -10.70 -8.63
CA ALA A 32 5.92 -10.58 -8.07
C ALA A 32 6.68 -11.91 -8.04
N LYS A 33 5.97 -13.05 -7.93
CA LYS A 33 6.58 -14.39 -7.98
C LYS A 33 7.24 -14.69 -9.33
N GLU A 34 6.81 -14.01 -10.40
CA GLU A 34 7.32 -14.19 -11.76
C GLU A 34 8.41 -13.17 -12.15
N MET A 35 8.70 -12.20 -11.29
CA MET A 35 9.71 -11.16 -11.50
C MET A 35 10.96 -11.42 -10.67
N ASP A 36 12.13 -11.02 -11.19
CA ASP A 36 13.39 -11.08 -10.42
C ASP A 36 13.42 -9.99 -9.35
N VAL A 37 12.92 -8.81 -9.66
CA VAL A 37 12.78 -7.68 -8.74
C VAL A 37 11.44 -6.98 -8.97
N VAL A 38 10.88 -6.44 -7.91
CA VAL A 38 9.72 -5.55 -8.02
C VAL A 38 10.19 -4.17 -8.48
N SER A 39 9.51 -3.60 -9.46
CA SER A 39 9.71 -2.20 -9.85
C SER A 39 8.36 -1.51 -10.08
N TRP A 40 8.29 -0.22 -9.82
CA TRP A 40 7.06 0.53 -9.96
C TRP A 40 7.25 2.00 -10.32
N ASP A 41 6.16 2.65 -10.75
CA ASP A 41 6.10 4.02 -11.20
C ASP A 41 5.35 4.89 -10.20
N ASN A 42 6.04 5.89 -9.64
CA ASN A 42 5.49 6.77 -8.62
C ASN A 42 5.18 8.16 -9.17
N TYR A 43 3.92 8.40 -9.45
CA TYR A 43 3.42 9.67 -9.97
C TYR A 43 2.32 10.28 -9.10
N PRO A 44 2.63 10.70 -7.88
CA PRO A 44 1.64 11.27 -6.98
C PRO A 44 1.08 12.59 -7.55
N SER A 45 -0.23 12.82 -7.37
CA SER A 45 -0.83 14.11 -7.65
C SER A 45 -0.37 15.16 -6.63
N TYR A 46 -0.70 16.42 -6.88
CA TYR A 46 -0.29 17.55 -6.02
C TYR A 46 -0.84 17.46 -4.58
N ASP A 47 -1.93 16.73 -4.39
CA ASP A 47 -2.65 16.56 -3.13
C ASP A 47 -2.50 15.16 -2.52
N THR A 48 -1.72 14.27 -3.14
CA THR A 48 -1.47 12.92 -2.61
C THR A 48 -0.73 13.01 -1.27
N PRO A 49 -1.28 12.43 -0.19
CA PRO A 49 -0.60 12.41 1.11
C PRO A 49 0.74 11.68 1.04
N TRP A 50 1.76 12.19 1.74
CA TRP A 50 3.07 11.54 1.83
C TRP A 50 2.99 10.13 2.42
N SER A 51 2.05 9.89 3.34
CA SER A 51 1.78 8.56 3.89
C SER A 51 1.20 7.57 2.87
N SER A 52 0.45 8.04 1.88
CA SER A 52 -0.03 7.19 0.79
C SER A 52 1.10 6.76 -0.14
N ILE A 53 2.03 7.67 -0.44
CA ILE A 53 3.26 7.36 -1.20
C ILE A 53 4.10 6.33 -0.43
N ALA A 54 4.32 6.55 0.86
CA ALA A 54 5.05 5.66 1.75
C ALA A 54 4.42 4.26 1.81
N MET A 55 3.09 4.18 1.99
CA MET A 55 2.36 2.92 1.98
C MET A 55 2.59 2.12 0.69
N THR A 56 2.60 2.81 -0.45
CA THR A 56 2.82 2.14 -1.73
C THR A 56 4.26 1.65 -1.86
N HIS A 57 5.25 2.41 -1.39
CA HIS A 57 6.63 1.93 -1.33
C HIS A 57 6.76 0.68 -0.45
N ASP A 58 6.14 0.68 0.74
CA ASP A 58 6.14 -0.48 1.63
C ASP A 58 5.39 -1.67 1.03
N LEU A 59 4.31 -1.43 0.24
CA LEU A 59 3.65 -2.49 -0.52
C LEU A 59 4.60 -3.10 -1.55
N MET A 60 5.34 -2.29 -2.32
CA MET A 60 6.29 -2.81 -3.32
C MET A 60 7.39 -3.63 -2.67
N ARG A 61 7.94 -3.18 -1.53
CA ARG A 61 8.89 -3.97 -0.74
C ARG A 61 8.25 -5.27 -0.26
N GLY A 62 7.02 -5.21 0.28
CA GLY A 62 6.30 -6.35 0.85
C GLY A 62 5.92 -7.44 -0.16
N LEU A 63 5.83 -7.12 -1.47
CA LEU A 63 5.50 -8.11 -2.50
C LEU A 63 6.48 -9.30 -2.57
N LYS A 64 7.74 -9.08 -2.20
CA LYS A 64 8.79 -10.12 -2.17
C LYS A 64 9.57 -10.15 -0.86
N ASP A 65 9.28 -9.27 0.10
CA ASP A 65 10.10 -9.03 1.30
C ASP A 65 11.57 -8.73 0.92
N GLU A 66 11.76 -7.93 -0.13
CA GLU A 66 13.05 -7.57 -0.72
C GLU A 66 13.06 -6.11 -1.16
N PRO A 67 14.25 -5.49 -1.34
CA PRO A 67 14.35 -4.16 -1.96
C PRO A 67 13.67 -4.11 -3.32
N PHE A 68 13.13 -2.95 -3.66
CA PHE A 68 12.46 -2.71 -4.94
C PHE A 68 13.19 -1.63 -5.75
N MET A 69 12.80 -1.47 -7.01
CA MET A 69 13.30 -0.41 -7.88
C MET A 69 12.22 0.65 -8.10
N LEU A 70 12.55 1.92 -7.89
CA LEU A 70 11.72 2.99 -8.44
C LEU A 70 12.06 3.15 -9.92
N MET A 71 11.22 2.56 -10.78
CA MET A 71 11.44 2.55 -12.23
C MET A 71 11.16 3.92 -12.83
N GLU A 72 10.12 4.61 -12.34
CA GLU A 72 9.76 5.92 -12.84
C GLU A 72 9.31 6.85 -11.72
N GLN A 73 9.78 8.08 -11.81
CA GLN A 73 9.17 9.27 -11.22
C GLN A 73 9.41 10.46 -12.13
N THR A 74 8.56 11.49 -12.06
CA THR A 74 8.85 12.73 -12.77
C THR A 74 9.79 13.61 -11.96
N PRO A 75 10.77 14.27 -12.60
CA PRO A 75 11.60 15.23 -11.89
C PRO A 75 10.87 16.56 -11.61
N SER A 76 9.71 16.81 -12.25
CA SER A 76 8.90 18.01 -12.05
C SER A 76 7.41 17.70 -12.12
N GLN A 77 6.67 18.12 -13.16
CA GLN A 77 5.23 17.87 -13.32
C GLN A 77 4.93 16.62 -14.14
N GLN A 78 3.75 16.06 -13.95
CA GLN A 78 3.12 15.12 -14.88
C GLN A 78 2.41 15.88 -16.01
N ASN A 79 1.68 15.14 -16.90
CA ASN A 79 0.89 15.74 -17.98
C ASN A 79 -0.56 15.21 -18.07
N TRP A 80 -0.97 14.33 -17.15
CA TRP A 80 -2.30 13.70 -17.13
C TRP A 80 -3.13 13.99 -15.89
N GLN A 81 -2.58 14.77 -14.94
CA GLN A 81 -3.29 15.15 -13.73
C GLN A 81 -4.33 16.25 -14.03
N LYS A 82 -5.34 16.37 -13.18
CA LYS A 82 -6.28 17.50 -13.24
C LYS A 82 -5.54 18.85 -13.19
N TYR A 83 -4.48 18.92 -12.38
CA TYR A 83 -3.54 20.05 -12.29
C TYR A 83 -2.13 19.50 -12.30
N ASN A 84 -1.37 19.81 -13.35
CA ASN A 84 0.01 19.38 -13.52
C ASN A 84 0.96 20.35 -12.81
N SER A 85 0.87 20.39 -11.49
CA SER A 85 1.67 21.27 -10.64
C SER A 85 3.15 20.91 -10.70
N LEU A 86 4.00 21.92 -10.76
CA LEU A 86 5.45 21.72 -10.65
C LEU A 86 5.80 21.24 -9.25
N LYS A 87 6.70 20.29 -9.15
CA LYS A 87 7.38 20.02 -7.87
C LYS A 87 8.14 21.27 -7.43
N ARG A 88 7.95 21.66 -6.17
CA ARG A 88 8.66 22.80 -5.59
C ARG A 88 10.15 22.47 -5.43
N PRO A 89 11.03 23.48 -5.32
CA PRO A 89 12.43 23.24 -5.03
C PRO A 89 12.62 22.32 -3.82
N GLY A 90 13.43 21.27 -3.98
CA GLY A 90 13.68 20.25 -2.97
C GLY A 90 12.59 19.15 -2.83
N GLN A 91 11.41 19.31 -3.39
CA GLN A 91 10.34 18.32 -3.27
C GLN A 91 10.68 16.99 -3.97
N MET A 92 11.26 17.05 -5.16
CA MET A 92 11.73 15.86 -5.88
C MET A 92 12.80 15.12 -5.09
N ARG A 93 13.76 15.87 -4.51
CA ARG A 93 14.80 15.31 -3.65
C ARG A 93 14.19 14.63 -2.41
N ALA A 94 13.26 15.27 -1.71
CA ALA A 94 12.59 14.71 -0.54
C ALA A 94 11.81 13.42 -0.88
N GLN A 95 11.10 13.37 -2.01
CA GLN A 95 10.42 12.16 -2.49
C GLN A 95 11.40 11.04 -2.81
N SER A 96 12.53 11.34 -3.43
CA SER A 96 13.58 10.34 -3.73
C SER A 96 14.17 9.75 -2.44
N TYR A 97 14.44 10.57 -1.43
CA TYR A 97 14.90 10.10 -0.13
C TYR A 97 13.83 9.31 0.61
N GLN A 98 12.55 9.66 0.51
CA GLN A 98 11.47 8.84 1.04
C GLN A 98 11.48 7.45 0.39
N THR A 99 11.62 7.38 -0.93
CA THR A 99 11.68 6.10 -1.66
C THR A 99 12.84 5.22 -1.17
N LEU A 100 14.05 5.78 -1.00
CA LEU A 100 15.19 5.05 -0.43
C LEU A 100 14.93 4.60 1.00
N ALA A 101 14.38 5.48 1.84
CA ALA A 101 14.08 5.16 3.24
C ALA A 101 13.05 4.03 3.39
N HIS A 102 12.22 3.80 2.37
CA HIS A 102 11.27 2.69 2.30
C HIS A 102 11.81 1.44 1.59
N GLY A 103 13.12 1.41 1.27
CA GLY A 103 13.80 0.21 0.80
C GLY A 103 13.99 0.08 -0.71
N ALA A 104 13.99 1.20 -1.44
CA ALA A 104 14.36 1.17 -2.86
C ALA A 104 15.88 1.14 -3.04
N ASP A 105 16.35 0.34 -3.99
CA ASP A 105 17.77 0.31 -4.39
C ASP A 105 18.07 1.24 -5.58
N THR A 106 17.05 1.75 -6.27
CA THR A 106 17.24 2.65 -7.42
C THR A 106 16.25 3.79 -7.43
N ILE A 107 16.69 4.91 -8.02
CA ILE A 107 15.86 6.07 -8.33
C ILE A 107 16.02 6.37 -9.82
N GLN A 108 14.95 6.20 -10.59
CA GLN A 108 14.96 6.47 -12.02
C GLN A 108 13.91 7.53 -12.38
N PHE A 109 14.11 8.21 -13.48
CA PHE A 109 13.27 9.32 -13.91
C PHE A 109 12.68 9.08 -15.31
N PHE A 110 11.41 9.23 -15.45
CA PHE A 110 10.76 9.49 -16.71
C PHE A 110 10.52 11.01 -16.81
N GLN A 111 11.17 11.76 -17.73
CA GLN A 111 12.07 11.23 -18.77
C GLN A 111 13.36 12.06 -18.83
N LEU A 112 14.37 11.54 -19.51
CA LEU A 112 15.65 12.26 -19.68
C LEU A 112 15.44 13.56 -20.46
N ARG A 113 14.82 13.50 -21.64
CA ARG A 113 14.56 14.67 -22.50
C ARG A 113 13.07 14.78 -22.77
N ARG A 114 12.51 15.96 -22.54
CA ARG A 114 11.09 16.23 -22.76
C ARG A 114 10.73 16.03 -24.25
N SER A 115 9.66 15.28 -24.48
CA SER A 115 9.10 15.03 -25.82
C SER A 115 8.72 16.30 -26.53
N VAL A 116 9.04 16.41 -27.83
CA VAL A 116 8.75 17.59 -28.68
C VAL A 116 7.30 17.56 -29.18
N GLY A 117 6.73 16.36 -29.27
CA GLY A 117 5.37 16.11 -29.79
C GLY A 117 4.65 15.06 -28.99
N GLY A 118 3.46 14.68 -29.47
CA GLY A 118 2.62 13.66 -28.81
C GLY A 118 1.93 14.14 -27.55
N CYS A 119 1.31 13.20 -26.84
CA CYS A 119 0.52 13.50 -25.63
C CYS A 119 1.41 13.89 -24.44
N GLU A 120 2.65 13.44 -24.39
CA GLU A 120 3.58 13.66 -23.26
C GLU A 120 4.51 14.88 -23.41
N LYS A 121 4.26 15.74 -24.39
CA LYS A 121 5.07 16.94 -24.62
C LYS A 121 5.12 17.93 -23.43
N PHE A 122 4.18 17.84 -22.50
CA PHE A 122 4.14 18.64 -21.27
C PHE A 122 4.63 17.89 -20.02
N HIS A 123 5.00 16.61 -20.16
CA HIS A 123 5.56 15.85 -19.04
C HIS A 123 6.91 16.43 -18.60
N GLY A 124 7.21 16.40 -17.31
CA GLY A 124 8.48 16.79 -16.76
C GLY A 124 9.63 15.94 -17.30
N ALA A 125 10.80 16.53 -17.43
CA ALA A 125 12.01 15.84 -17.87
C ALA A 125 13.24 16.47 -17.23
N VAL A 126 14.32 15.71 -17.16
CA VAL A 126 15.63 16.20 -16.67
C VAL A 126 16.11 17.33 -17.58
N ILE A 127 16.03 17.13 -18.90
CA ILE A 127 16.30 18.16 -19.91
C ILE A 127 14.96 18.66 -20.45
N ALA A 128 14.53 19.83 -19.99
CA ALA A 128 13.29 20.48 -20.41
C ALA A 128 13.37 21.05 -21.83
N HIS A 129 12.26 21.57 -22.36
CA HIS A 129 12.25 22.25 -23.67
C HIS A 129 13.21 23.46 -23.73
N ALA A 130 13.53 24.08 -22.58
CA ALA A 130 14.57 25.12 -22.50
C ALA A 130 15.98 24.59 -22.86
N GLY A 131 16.18 23.28 -22.84
CA GLY A 131 17.22 22.58 -23.58
C GLY A 131 18.63 22.61 -22.98
N SER A 132 18.83 22.96 -21.71
CA SER A 132 20.19 23.01 -21.14
C SER A 132 20.26 22.50 -19.70
N GLU A 133 21.51 22.30 -19.24
CA GLU A 133 21.86 22.01 -17.85
C GLU A 133 21.60 23.21 -16.91
N ASN A 134 21.29 24.39 -17.44
CA ASN A 134 21.07 25.62 -16.65
C ASN A 134 19.65 25.73 -16.06
N THR A 135 18.83 24.66 -16.15
CA THR A 135 17.51 24.62 -15.51
C THR A 135 17.60 24.21 -14.05
N ARG A 136 16.62 24.63 -13.23
CA ARG A 136 16.50 24.21 -11.84
C ARG A 136 16.42 22.68 -11.74
N VAL A 137 15.57 22.06 -12.56
CA VAL A 137 15.32 20.62 -12.53
C VAL A 137 16.60 19.83 -12.82
N PHE A 138 17.36 20.22 -13.86
CA PHE A 138 18.62 19.55 -14.17
C PHE A 138 19.59 19.61 -12.99
N ARG A 139 19.77 20.81 -12.39
CA ARG A 139 20.68 20.97 -11.24
C ARG A 139 20.24 20.15 -10.03
N GLU A 140 18.94 20.10 -9.72
CA GLU A 140 18.42 19.30 -8.60
C GLU A 140 18.63 17.80 -8.83
N VAL A 141 18.42 17.30 -10.05
CA VAL A 141 18.66 15.89 -10.39
C VAL A 141 20.16 15.57 -10.34
N ALA A 142 21.02 16.43 -10.90
CA ALA A 142 22.46 16.25 -10.85
C ALA A 142 22.98 16.25 -9.41
N GLN A 143 22.48 17.15 -8.56
CA GLN A 143 22.81 17.17 -7.14
C GLN A 143 22.40 15.89 -6.44
N LEU A 144 21.15 15.42 -6.65
CA LEU A 144 20.68 14.16 -6.09
C LEU A 144 21.57 12.98 -6.54
N GLY A 145 21.92 12.91 -7.83
CA GLY A 145 22.81 11.88 -8.35
C GLY A 145 24.16 11.87 -7.64
N ALA A 146 24.80 13.03 -7.45
CA ALA A 146 26.07 13.14 -6.73
C ALA A 146 25.93 12.74 -5.23
N GLU A 147 24.81 13.09 -4.59
CA GLU A 147 24.55 12.67 -3.22
C GLU A 147 24.42 11.13 -3.11
N LEU A 148 23.64 10.51 -4.01
CA LEU A 148 23.46 9.05 -4.02
C LEU A 148 24.79 8.32 -4.35
N GLU A 149 25.58 8.82 -5.27
CA GLU A 149 26.92 8.31 -5.56
C GLU A 149 27.81 8.34 -4.32
N SER A 150 27.72 9.41 -3.52
CA SER A 150 28.49 9.53 -2.27
C SER A 150 28.10 8.51 -1.20
N PHE A 151 26.88 7.97 -1.25
CA PHE A 151 26.47 6.89 -0.35
C PHE A 151 27.11 5.56 -0.71
N GLY A 152 27.46 5.36 -1.99
CA GLY A 152 27.97 4.08 -2.47
C GLY A 152 26.99 2.95 -2.14
N ASP A 153 27.50 1.84 -1.63
CA ASP A 153 26.71 0.64 -1.36
C ASP A 153 26.00 0.65 0.01
N ARG A 154 26.04 1.76 0.75
CA ARG A 154 25.56 1.80 2.15
C ARG A 154 24.07 1.53 2.30
N THR A 155 23.27 1.82 1.29
CA THR A 155 21.80 1.64 1.31
C THR A 155 21.35 0.45 0.47
N LEU A 156 22.21 -0.12 -0.36
CA LEU A 156 21.85 -1.25 -1.21
C LEU A 156 21.49 -2.48 -0.38
N GLY A 157 20.38 -3.11 -0.71
CA GLY A 157 19.88 -4.28 0.00
C GLY A 157 19.39 -3.99 1.42
N SER A 158 19.27 -2.72 1.83
CA SER A 158 18.83 -2.36 3.17
C SER A 158 17.38 -2.77 3.40
N ARG A 159 17.08 -3.22 4.61
CA ARG A 159 15.73 -3.59 5.04
C ARG A 159 15.33 -2.82 6.27
N ASN A 160 14.07 -2.45 6.34
CA ASN A 160 13.47 -1.95 7.57
C ASN A 160 12.99 -3.13 8.41
N GLU A 161 13.31 -3.14 9.68
CA GLU A 161 12.71 -4.08 10.63
C GLU A 161 11.40 -3.47 11.13
N ALA A 162 10.27 -4.00 10.66
CA ALA A 162 8.96 -3.56 11.09
C ALA A 162 8.38 -4.49 12.16
N GLU A 163 7.80 -3.92 13.20
CA GLU A 163 7.07 -4.67 14.24
C GLU A 163 5.58 -4.78 13.94
N VAL A 164 5.11 -4.11 12.88
CA VAL A 164 3.71 -4.05 12.46
C VAL A 164 3.58 -4.63 11.06
N GLY A 165 2.76 -5.66 10.91
CA GLY A 165 2.31 -6.17 9.62
C GLY A 165 0.92 -5.61 9.30
N LEU A 166 0.74 -5.02 8.13
CA LEU A 166 -0.56 -4.54 7.63
C LEU A 166 -0.96 -5.39 6.42
N ILE A 167 -2.06 -6.12 6.57
CA ILE A 167 -2.53 -7.04 5.52
C ILE A 167 -3.09 -6.24 4.35
N PHE A 168 -2.61 -6.59 3.14
CA PHE A 168 -3.18 -6.17 1.87
C PHE A 168 -3.51 -7.40 1.03
N ASP A 169 -4.71 -7.50 0.48
CA ASP A 169 -5.14 -8.66 -0.30
C ASP A 169 -6.02 -8.23 -1.48
N TRP A 170 -5.64 -8.63 -2.69
CA TRP A 170 -6.37 -8.28 -3.91
C TRP A 170 -7.73 -8.97 -3.99
N ASP A 171 -7.87 -10.21 -3.47
CA ASP A 171 -9.16 -10.88 -3.48
C ASP A 171 -10.16 -10.14 -2.56
N ASN A 172 -9.72 -9.65 -1.39
CA ASN A 172 -10.52 -8.76 -0.54
C ASN A 172 -10.88 -7.45 -1.27
N TYR A 173 -9.91 -6.83 -1.95
CA TYR A 173 -10.11 -5.60 -2.71
C TYR A 173 -11.17 -5.80 -3.80
N TRP A 174 -11.09 -6.90 -4.54
CA TRP A 174 -12.06 -7.20 -5.58
C TRP A 174 -13.44 -7.51 -5.01
N ALA A 175 -13.52 -8.44 -4.06
CA ALA A 175 -14.79 -8.89 -3.47
C ALA A 175 -15.53 -7.74 -2.80
N LEU A 176 -14.83 -6.86 -2.08
CA LEU A 176 -15.44 -5.71 -1.41
C LEU A 176 -16.04 -4.68 -2.38
N GLU A 177 -15.40 -4.48 -3.54
CA GLU A 177 -15.72 -3.37 -4.42
C GLU A 177 -16.31 -3.78 -5.79
N TYR A 178 -16.72 -5.04 -6.00
CA TYR A 178 -17.41 -5.40 -7.25
C TYR A 178 -18.91 -5.05 -7.22
N THR A 179 -19.45 -4.78 -6.03
CA THR A 179 -20.81 -4.29 -5.81
C THR A 179 -20.77 -3.02 -4.96
N SER A 180 -21.94 -2.38 -4.74
CA SER A 180 -22.04 -1.24 -3.82
C SER A 180 -21.86 -1.64 -2.35
N GLY A 181 -21.94 -2.93 -2.03
CA GLY A 181 -21.89 -3.40 -0.64
C GLY A 181 -22.87 -2.66 0.28
N PRO A 182 -22.53 -2.45 1.56
CA PRO A 182 -23.32 -1.60 2.45
C PRO A 182 -23.20 -0.11 2.07
N SER A 183 -22.10 0.33 1.51
CA SER A 183 -21.85 1.71 1.11
C SER A 183 -20.88 1.79 -0.07
N GLU A 184 -21.23 2.59 -1.08
CA GLU A 184 -20.33 2.89 -2.19
C GLU A 184 -19.09 3.70 -1.78
N ASP A 185 -19.15 4.37 -0.62
CA ASP A 185 -18.01 5.13 -0.07
C ASP A 185 -16.99 4.24 0.64
N LEU A 186 -17.29 2.95 0.83
CA LEU A 186 -16.34 2.00 1.36
C LEU A 186 -15.31 1.61 0.29
N LYS A 187 -14.10 2.18 0.39
CA LYS A 187 -12.98 1.89 -0.51
C LYS A 187 -11.88 1.16 0.23
N TYR A 188 -11.48 0.02 -0.29
CA TYR A 188 -10.50 -0.86 0.35
C TYR A 188 -9.16 -0.17 0.63
N VAL A 189 -8.58 0.45 -0.39
CA VAL A 189 -7.29 1.14 -0.26
C VAL A 189 -7.34 2.30 0.73
N ASP A 190 -8.46 3.03 0.78
CA ASP A 190 -8.63 4.14 1.73
C ASP A 190 -8.67 3.63 3.17
N GLN A 191 -9.32 2.48 3.41
CA GLN A 191 -9.32 1.84 4.73
C GLN A 191 -7.92 1.38 5.13
N ILE A 192 -7.21 0.71 4.23
CA ILE A 192 -5.81 0.31 4.48
C ILE A 192 -4.94 1.53 4.81
N HIS A 193 -5.04 2.60 4.00
CA HIS A 193 -4.27 3.82 4.20
C HIS A 193 -4.60 4.52 5.53
N GLN A 194 -5.84 4.49 6.00
CA GLN A 194 -6.23 5.10 7.26
C GLN A 194 -5.46 4.50 8.44
N TYR A 195 -5.28 3.18 8.47
CA TYR A 195 -4.48 2.49 9.50
C TYR A 195 -2.98 2.70 9.30
N TYR A 196 -2.50 2.59 8.06
CA TYR A 196 -1.11 2.86 7.73
C TYR A 196 -0.67 4.27 8.17
N GLN A 197 -1.49 5.28 7.89
CA GLN A 197 -1.21 6.67 8.22
C GLN A 197 -0.98 6.90 9.72
N TYR A 198 -1.65 6.15 10.58
CA TYR A 198 -1.45 6.24 12.03
C TYR A 198 -0.01 5.89 12.40
N PHE A 199 0.49 4.75 11.94
CA PHE A 199 1.85 4.30 12.19
C PHE A 199 2.88 5.22 11.54
N TYR A 200 2.65 5.61 10.31
CA TYR A 200 3.50 6.58 9.59
C TYR A 200 3.70 7.88 10.38
N LYS A 201 2.64 8.47 10.93
CA LYS A 201 2.71 9.70 11.74
C LYS A 201 3.44 9.49 13.07
N LYS A 202 3.59 8.25 13.53
CA LYS A 202 4.33 7.89 14.75
C LYS A 202 5.77 7.44 14.46
N ASN A 203 6.20 7.46 13.21
CA ASN A 203 7.48 6.92 12.76
C ASN A 203 7.67 5.44 13.15
N ILE A 204 6.60 4.65 13.06
CA ILE A 204 6.63 3.21 13.27
C ILE A 204 6.66 2.52 11.91
N GLY A 205 7.66 1.66 11.70
CA GLY A 205 7.79 0.86 10.48
C GLY A 205 6.63 -0.11 10.31
N VAL A 206 6.14 -0.23 9.08
CA VAL A 206 5.05 -1.13 8.69
C VAL A 206 5.49 -1.96 7.49
N ASP A 207 5.29 -3.27 7.55
CA ASP A 207 5.34 -4.12 6.37
C ASP A 207 3.94 -4.33 5.82
N MET A 208 3.77 -4.12 4.51
CA MET A 208 2.55 -4.51 3.80
C MET A 208 2.66 -5.98 3.42
N ILE A 209 1.77 -6.82 3.94
CA ILE A 209 1.91 -8.27 3.88
C ILE A 209 0.70 -8.96 3.26
N PRO A 210 0.89 -10.11 2.56
CA PRO A 210 -0.22 -10.92 2.09
C PRO A 210 -0.91 -11.66 3.25
N VAL A 211 -2.07 -12.22 2.97
CA VAL A 211 -2.87 -12.99 3.94
C VAL A 211 -2.22 -14.30 4.40
N ASP A 212 -1.28 -14.82 3.64
CA ASP A 212 -0.52 -16.05 3.89
C ASP A 212 0.91 -15.80 4.40
N ALA A 213 1.20 -14.58 4.87
CA ALA A 213 2.49 -14.22 5.44
C ALA A 213 2.77 -14.96 6.76
N ASP A 214 4.05 -15.08 7.10
CA ASP A 214 4.48 -15.50 8.44
C ASP A 214 4.25 -14.34 9.45
N PHE A 215 3.16 -14.40 10.20
CA PHE A 215 2.81 -13.38 11.19
C PHE A 215 3.74 -13.37 12.41
N SER A 216 4.49 -14.43 12.67
CA SER A 216 5.36 -14.54 13.85
C SER A 216 6.46 -13.48 13.92
N LYS A 217 6.76 -12.84 12.80
CA LYS A 217 7.73 -11.73 12.70
C LYS A 217 7.23 -10.44 13.38
N TYR A 218 5.92 -10.29 13.60
CA TYR A 218 5.31 -9.03 14.00
C TYR A 218 4.81 -9.08 15.45
N LYS A 219 4.77 -7.93 16.11
CA LYS A 219 4.07 -7.73 17.38
C LYS A 219 2.60 -7.42 17.18
N ILE A 220 2.30 -6.69 16.11
CA ILE A 220 0.95 -6.26 15.75
C ILE A 220 0.68 -6.66 14.30
N VAL A 221 -0.44 -7.31 14.07
CA VAL A 221 -0.99 -7.53 12.72
C VAL A 221 -2.29 -6.73 12.60
N VAL A 222 -2.37 -5.86 11.62
CA VAL A 222 -3.56 -5.08 11.32
C VAL A 222 -4.19 -5.62 10.04
N ALA A 223 -5.46 -5.99 10.12
CA ALA A 223 -6.24 -6.54 9.04
C ALA A 223 -7.50 -5.70 8.81
N PRO A 224 -7.39 -4.49 8.22
CA PRO A 224 -8.55 -3.67 7.97
C PRO A 224 -9.44 -4.31 6.93
N VAL A 225 -10.76 -4.30 7.18
CA VAL A 225 -11.74 -4.81 6.22
C VAL A 225 -11.34 -6.22 5.69
N LEU A 226 -11.01 -7.13 6.62
CA LEU A 226 -10.67 -8.52 6.29
C LEU A 226 -11.94 -9.26 5.84
N TYR A 227 -12.51 -8.82 4.73
CA TYR A 227 -13.81 -9.24 4.22
C TYR A 227 -13.87 -10.73 3.94
N MET A 228 -12.83 -11.25 3.27
CA MET A 228 -12.68 -12.66 2.94
C MET A 228 -11.66 -13.33 3.88
N VAL A 229 -12.10 -14.32 4.62
CA VAL A 229 -11.22 -15.20 5.40
C VAL A 229 -10.97 -16.47 4.60
N LYS A 230 -9.74 -16.62 4.10
CA LYS A 230 -9.33 -17.75 3.27
C LYS A 230 -9.00 -18.98 4.12
N ASP A 231 -8.94 -20.15 3.48
CA ASP A 231 -8.59 -21.40 4.14
C ASP A 231 -7.22 -21.32 4.84
N GLY A 232 -7.13 -21.80 6.08
CA GLY A 232 -5.93 -21.75 6.92
C GLY A 232 -5.66 -20.41 7.60
N MET A 233 -6.33 -19.33 7.19
CA MET A 233 -6.09 -18.00 7.74
C MET A 233 -6.59 -17.86 9.18
N LYS A 234 -7.73 -18.46 9.51
CA LYS A 234 -8.24 -18.50 10.88
C LYS A 234 -7.20 -19.06 11.84
N GLU A 235 -6.68 -20.24 11.52
CA GLU A 235 -5.70 -20.95 12.35
C GLU A 235 -4.40 -20.16 12.48
N ALA A 236 -3.95 -19.52 11.41
CA ALA A 236 -2.74 -18.67 11.42
C ALA A 236 -2.92 -17.46 12.36
N LEU A 237 -4.05 -16.75 12.26
CA LEU A 237 -4.38 -15.61 13.12
C LEU A 237 -4.57 -16.02 14.59
N GLU A 238 -5.26 -17.13 14.84
CA GLU A 238 -5.41 -17.67 16.21
C GLU A 238 -4.05 -18.02 16.83
N ASN A 239 -3.18 -18.68 16.07
CA ASN A 239 -1.84 -19.04 16.55
C ASN A 239 -1.00 -17.79 16.83
N PHE A 240 -1.09 -16.78 15.99
CA PHE A 240 -0.43 -15.49 16.23
C PHE A 240 -0.87 -14.87 17.55
N VAL A 241 -2.19 -14.78 17.80
CA VAL A 241 -2.73 -14.20 19.04
C VAL A 241 -2.39 -15.08 20.27
N LYS A 242 -2.50 -16.41 20.16
CA LYS A 242 -2.14 -17.34 21.23
C LYS A 242 -0.66 -17.25 21.64
N ASN A 243 0.21 -16.86 20.72
CA ASN A 243 1.63 -16.62 20.97
C ASN A 243 1.96 -15.19 21.44
N GLY A 244 0.94 -14.39 21.77
CA GLY A 244 1.09 -13.05 22.35
C GLY A 244 1.09 -11.91 21.34
N GLY A 245 0.83 -12.17 20.07
CA GLY A 245 0.63 -11.15 19.04
C GLY A 245 -0.69 -10.38 19.23
N ILE A 246 -0.73 -9.15 18.77
CA ILE A 246 -1.93 -8.31 18.79
C ILE A 246 -2.52 -8.26 17.38
N LEU A 247 -3.74 -8.77 17.23
CA LEU A 247 -4.51 -8.67 15.99
C LEU A 247 -5.51 -7.51 16.09
N ILE A 248 -5.52 -6.63 15.11
CA ILE A 248 -6.51 -5.56 14.95
C ILE A 248 -7.32 -5.84 13.69
N THR A 249 -8.62 -6.06 13.84
CA THR A 249 -9.58 -6.14 12.74
C THR A 249 -10.59 -5.00 12.82
N THR A 250 -11.37 -4.79 11.77
CA THR A 250 -12.34 -3.72 11.68
C THR A 250 -13.71 -4.24 11.25
N PHE A 251 -14.67 -3.35 11.08
CA PHE A 251 -15.94 -3.68 10.42
C PHE A 251 -15.68 -4.40 9.08
N MET A 252 -16.67 -5.05 8.54
CA MET A 252 -16.59 -5.85 7.29
C MET A 252 -15.50 -6.92 7.32
N SER A 253 -15.15 -7.45 8.49
CA SER A 253 -14.23 -8.59 8.61
C SER A 253 -15.01 -9.90 8.73
N GLY A 254 -14.49 -10.99 8.12
CA GLY A 254 -15.05 -12.32 8.19
C GLY A 254 -16.48 -12.44 7.61
N ILE A 255 -16.76 -11.71 6.54
CA ILE A 255 -18.07 -11.74 5.88
C ILE A 255 -18.21 -12.99 5.01
N VAL A 256 -17.18 -13.27 4.19
CA VAL A 256 -17.18 -14.37 3.22
C VAL A 256 -15.98 -15.29 3.36
N GLY A 257 -16.15 -16.51 2.88
CA GLY A 257 -15.05 -17.48 2.68
C GLY A 257 -14.37 -17.32 1.33
N GLN A 258 -13.41 -18.20 1.06
CA GLN A 258 -12.56 -18.19 -0.14
C GLN A 258 -13.32 -18.22 -1.47
N SER A 259 -14.55 -18.75 -1.50
CA SER A 259 -15.42 -18.78 -2.67
C SER A 259 -16.42 -17.62 -2.73
N ASP A 260 -16.20 -16.57 -1.94
CA ASP A 260 -17.09 -15.40 -1.82
C ASP A 260 -18.52 -15.73 -1.36
N ASN A 261 -18.67 -16.82 -0.62
CA ASN A 261 -19.93 -17.18 0.02
C ASN A 261 -19.96 -16.68 1.47
N VAL A 262 -21.07 -16.05 1.85
CA VAL A 262 -21.28 -15.51 3.19
C VAL A 262 -21.23 -16.59 4.25
N TYR A 263 -20.53 -16.33 5.35
CA TYR A 263 -20.61 -17.14 6.57
C TYR A 263 -21.96 -16.92 7.27
N LEU A 264 -22.71 -18.00 7.46
CA LEU A 264 -23.99 -17.94 8.17
C LEU A 264 -23.78 -17.91 9.69
N GLY A 265 -24.65 -17.23 10.41
CA GLY A 265 -24.67 -17.17 11.88
C GLY A 265 -24.03 -15.93 12.49
N GLY A 266 -23.81 -14.88 11.70
CA GLY A 266 -23.29 -13.57 12.14
C GLY A 266 -21.78 -13.43 11.94
N TYR A 267 -21.33 -12.19 11.86
CA TYR A 267 -19.94 -11.84 11.60
C TYR A 267 -19.17 -11.63 12.93
N PRO A 268 -17.84 -11.72 12.92
CA PRO A 268 -16.92 -11.95 11.81
C PRO A 268 -16.70 -13.43 11.46
N GLY A 269 -17.76 -14.18 11.17
CA GLY A 269 -17.72 -15.55 10.66
C GLY A 269 -16.78 -16.46 11.46
N PRO A 270 -15.73 -17.02 10.86
CA PRO A 270 -14.83 -17.96 11.55
C PRO A 270 -13.97 -17.30 12.64
N LEU A 271 -13.92 -15.97 12.73
CA LEU A 271 -13.13 -15.24 13.73
C LEU A 271 -13.93 -14.89 14.98
N ARG A 272 -15.23 -15.21 15.06
CA ARG A 272 -16.12 -14.87 16.18
C ARG A 272 -15.59 -15.31 17.54
N GLU A 273 -15.21 -16.57 17.65
CA GLU A 273 -14.73 -17.14 18.91
C GLU A 273 -13.47 -16.42 19.40
N MET A 274 -12.51 -16.17 18.51
CA MET A 274 -11.28 -15.43 18.84
C MET A 274 -11.56 -13.97 19.19
N ALA A 275 -12.46 -13.30 18.45
CA ALA A 275 -12.81 -11.90 18.69
C ALA A 275 -13.73 -11.74 19.93
N GLY A 276 -14.47 -12.77 20.31
CA GLY A 276 -15.43 -12.75 21.41
C GLY A 276 -16.62 -11.82 21.17
N VAL A 277 -16.98 -11.61 19.92
CA VAL A 277 -18.10 -10.76 19.48
C VAL A 277 -18.83 -11.40 18.30
N TRP A 278 -20.10 -11.02 18.11
CA TRP A 278 -20.78 -11.26 16.85
C TRP A 278 -21.57 -10.02 16.42
N VAL A 279 -21.64 -9.80 15.12
CA VAL A 279 -22.33 -8.69 14.49
C VAL A 279 -23.62 -9.21 13.88
N GLU A 280 -24.73 -8.59 14.28
CA GLU A 280 -26.09 -8.91 13.83
C GLU A 280 -26.43 -8.19 12.53
N GLU A 281 -26.19 -6.89 12.50
CA GLU A 281 -26.48 -6.01 11.36
C GLU A 281 -25.33 -5.02 11.13
N ILE A 282 -25.19 -4.55 9.89
CA ILE A 282 -24.23 -3.52 9.48
C ILE A 282 -25.03 -2.32 8.99
N ASP A 283 -24.96 -1.21 9.72
CA ASP A 283 -25.63 0.04 9.35
C ASP A 283 -24.70 0.95 8.56
N ALA A 284 -25.13 1.39 7.39
CA ALA A 284 -24.41 2.35 6.54
C ALA A 284 -24.85 3.78 6.87
N LEU A 285 -23.90 4.58 7.35
CA LEU A 285 -24.14 5.98 7.68
C LEU A 285 -23.97 6.87 6.44
N ALA A 286 -24.95 7.75 6.20
CA ALA A 286 -24.80 8.78 5.19
C ALA A 286 -23.61 9.72 5.52
N PRO A 287 -22.98 10.38 4.53
CA PRO A 287 -21.73 11.13 4.74
C PRO A 287 -21.78 12.19 5.86
N GLU A 288 -22.95 12.79 6.07
CA GLU A 288 -23.20 13.80 7.13
C GLU A 288 -23.46 13.18 8.50
N GLN A 289 -23.77 11.88 8.57
CA GLN A 289 -24.07 11.19 9.83
C GLN A 289 -22.78 10.75 10.51
N LYS A 290 -22.73 10.95 11.83
CA LYS A 290 -21.60 10.51 12.67
C LYS A 290 -22.11 9.94 13.97
N ASN A 291 -21.59 8.77 14.33
CA ASN A 291 -21.73 8.20 15.67
C ASN A 291 -20.53 8.58 16.54
N LYS A 292 -20.62 8.32 17.83
CA LYS A 292 -19.55 8.55 18.80
C LYS A 292 -19.13 7.23 19.43
N ALA A 293 -17.86 6.87 19.31
CA ALA A 293 -17.26 5.87 20.16
C ALA A 293 -16.76 6.53 21.45
N LYS A 294 -17.05 5.92 22.58
CA LYS A 294 -16.53 6.33 23.89
C LYS A 294 -15.53 5.30 24.36
N PHE A 295 -14.33 5.73 24.71
CA PHE A 295 -13.27 4.86 25.19
C PHE A 295 -13.26 4.76 26.73
N ALA A 296 -12.62 3.73 27.27
CA ALA A 296 -12.55 3.47 28.69
C ALA A 296 -11.90 4.62 29.51
N ASP A 297 -10.99 5.39 28.90
CA ASP A 297 -10.37 6.58 29.47
C ASP A 297 -11.30 7.82 29.47
N GLY A 298 -12.52 7.68 28.97
CA GLY A 298 -13.51 8.74 28.85
C GLY A 298 -13.39 9.61 27.60
N SER A 299 -12.35 9.42 26.79
CA SER A 299 -12.23 10.09 25.49
C SER A 299 -13.29 9.63 24.50
N THR A 300 -13.53 10.42 23.47
CA THR A 300 -14.51 10.09 22.42
C THR A 300 -13.94 10.32 21.04
N ALA A 301 -14.32 9.48 20.08
CA ALA A 301 -14.04 9.67 18.67
C ALA A 301 -15.34 9.72 17.86
N ALA A 302 -15.35 10.54 16.80
CA ALA A 302 -16.42 10.52 15.82
C ALA A 302 -16.19 9.35 14.85
N CYS A 303 -17.21 8.52 14.66
CA CYS A 303 -17.23 7.39 13.75
C CYS A 303 -18.20 7.62 12.62
N GLY A 304 -17.89 7.16 11.43
CA GLY A 304 -18.75 7.28 10.25
C GLY A 304 -18.52 6.13 9.30
N LEU A 305 -19.15 6.17 8.16
CA LEU A 305 -19.16 5.18 7.11
C LEU A 305 -20.01 3.95 7.45
N LEU A 306 -19.59 3.11 8.39
CA LEU A 306 -20.34 1.94 8.85
C LEU A 306 -20.39 1.87 10.37
N CYS A 307 -21.48 1.32 10.90
CA CYS A 307 -21.64 0.98 12.30
C CYS A 307 -22.22 -0.43 12.42
N ASP A 308 -21.53 -1.29 13.13
CA ASP A 308 -21.98 -2.64 13.38
C ASP A 308 -22.88 -2.69 14.62
N LEU A 309 -24.01 -3.38 14.54
CA LEU A 309 -24.78 -3.81 15.70
C LEU A 309 -24.11 -5.03 16.29
N MET A 310 -23.25 -4.79 17.27
CA MET A 310 -22.33 -5.78 17.84
C MET A 310 -22.81 -6.29 19.20
N HIS A 311 -22.71 -7.58 19.40
CA HIS A 311 -22.95 -8.28 20.67
C HIS A 311 -21.65 -8.84 21.23
N LEU A 312 -21.46 -8.73 22.54
CA LEU A 312 -20.32 -9.32 23.24
C LEU A 312 -20.57 -10.81 23.50
N GLU A 313 -19.60 -11.63 23.19
CA GLU A 313 -19.62 -13.09 23.37
C GLU A 313 -18.28 -13.55 23.99
N GLY A 314 -17.93 -12.93 25.11
CA GLY A 314 -16.67 -13.15 25.82
C GLY A 314 -15.70 -11.97 25.76
N ALA A 315 -15.83 -11.06 24.80
CA ALA A 315 -15.06 -9.84 24.75
C ALA A 315 -15.48 -8.84 25.84
N LYS A 316 -14.62 -7.87 26.08
CA LYS A 316 -14.89 -6.70 26.94
C LYS A 316 -14.97 -5.44 26.08
N ALA A 317 -15.97 -4.60 26.34
CA ALA A 317 -16.11 -3.28 25.73
C ALA A 317 -15.56 -2.18 26.65
#